data_d5779623738d127f55f3d9c59af6c044
#
_entry.id   d5779623738d127f55f3d9c59af6c044
#
_cell.length_a   1.000
_cell.length_b   1.000
_cell.length_c   1.000
_cell.angle_alpha   90.00
_cell.angle_beta   90.00
_cell.angle_gamma   90.00
#
_symmetry.space_group_name_H-M   'P 1'
#
loop_
_entity.id
_entity.type
_entity.pdbx_description
1 polymer ?
#
loop_
_entity_poly.entity_id
_entity_poly.type
_entity_poly.pdbx_seq_one_letter_code
_entity_poly.pdbx_strand_id
1 'polypeptide(L)'
;MHAHLTAPESLYVYKAGLVSHRGAHGRGSAGLTAQAADAALDVPNGSFGNMSHRGHLDEAGVDIQLISPRPYQMMHSESARLVEWFTAETNEATALSCQVESRFRGVAGLPQSMELDVAAWTVELRRCITELGFVGALLNPDPYEGLQQPPSLGERFWYPVYEVLCELDVPALIHSAGCRPPARESYSVHFIQEETLAVASLVQSDVFTDFPDLKLIVSHGGGAIPYQRGRWEPQAIRQGKSFREMLRTLYFDTCLYTTDSIELLVGSVGADRCLFGTEKPGVGSTRNPNTGRWVDDIHLLIDDSVALDPDEKELIFAGNAQRLFKL
;
A
#
# COMPACT_ATOMS: atom_id res chain seq x y z
N MET A 1 5.47 -4.24 -7.43
CA MET A 1 4.14 -3.64 -7.25
C MET A 1 4.12 -2.65 -6.09
N HIS A 2 4.24 -3.05 -4.86
CA HIS A 2 4.18 -2.17 -3.69
C HIS A 2 5.44 -1.30 -3.57
N ALA A 3 5.27 0.01 -3.77
CA ALA A 3 6.30 1.02 -3.57
C ALA A 3 5.69 2.39 -3.30
N HIS A 4 6.53 3.33 -2.87
CA HIS A 4 6.07 4.65 -2.46
C HIS A 4 6.76 5.77 -3.21
N LEU A 5 6.03 6.88 -3.37
CA LEU A 5 6.51 8.10 -3.97
C LEU A 5 7.80 8.61 -3.32
N THR A 6 8.81 8.90 -4.13
CA THR A 6 9.91 9.79 -3.76
C THR A 6 9.55 11.20 -4.21
N ALA A 7 8.99 11.97 -3.28
CA ALA A 7 8.45 13.28 -3.57
C ALA A 7 9.54 14.36 -3.61
N PRO A 8 9.35 15.43 -4.41
CA PRO A 8 10.21 16.61 -4.36
C PRO A 8 10.13 17.31 -2.99
N GLU A 9 11.22 17.97 -2.60
CA GLU A 9 11.33 18.66 -1.30
C GLU A 9 10.20 19.66 -1.05
N SER A 10 9.74 20.35 -2.10
CA SER A 10 8.65 21.33 -2.02
C SER A 10 7.35 20.75 -1.45
N LEU A 11 7.06 19.45 -1.66
CA LEU A 11 5.90 18.79 -1.06
C LEU A 11 6.03 18.69 0.47
N TYR A 12 7.22 18.41 0.98
CA TYR A 12 7.47 18.35 2.42
C TYR A 12 7.45 19.72 3.08
N VAL A 13 7.97 20.74 2.40
CA VAL A 13 7.88 22.15 2.83
C VAL A 13 6.41 22.58 2.91
N TYR A 14 5.62 22.25 1.90
CA TYR A 14 4.19 22.51 1.89
C TYR A 14 3.47 21.83 3.07
N LYS A 15 3.73 20.53 3.31
CA LYS A 15 3.21 19.81 4.47
C LYS A 15 3.54 20.51 5.78
N ALA A 16 4.81 20.86 5.98
CA ALA A 16 5.26 21.56 7.19
C ALA A 16 4.54 22.90 7.37
N GLY A 17 4.33 23.66 6.29
CA GLY A 17 3.56 24.90 6.29
C GLY A 17 2.11 24.66 6.73
N LEU A 18 1.42 23.70 6.12
CA LEU A 18 0.03 23.37 6.48
C LEU A 18 -0.12 23.00 7.95
N VAL A 19 0.77 22.16 8.47
CA VAL A 19 0.72 21.70 9.87
C VAL A 19 1.06 22.85 10.84
N SER A 20 2.05 23.69 10.52
CA SER A 20 2.52 24.76 11.43
C SER A 20 1.47 25.85 11.66
N HIS A 21 0.71 26.25 10.64
CA HIS A 21 -0.32 27.28 10.77
C HIS A 21 -1.76 26.74 10.65
N ARG A 22 -1.94 25.41 10.66
CA ARG A 22 -3.25 24.73 10.67
C ARG A 22 -4.18 25.17 9.53
N GLY A 23 -3.61 25.52 8.39
CA GLY A 23 -4.36 26.00 7.24
C GLY A 23 -4.95 27.43 7.39
N ALA A 24 -4.53 28.20 8.40
CA ALA A 24 -5.06 29.56 8.63
C ALA A 24 -4.80 30.52 7.46
N HIS A 25 -3.74 30.27 6.68
CA HIS A 25 -3.40 31.07 5.49
C HIS A 25 -3.97 30.52 4.19
N GLY A 26 -4.94 29.60 4.27
CA GLY A 26 -5.55 28.96 3.11
C GLY A 26 -4.75 27.77 2.59
N ARG A 27 -5.20 27.22 1.44
CA ARG A 27 -4.60 26.00 0.86
C ARG A 27 -3.15 26.23 0.43
N GLY A 28 -2.85 27.34 -0.23
CA GLY A 28 -1.55 27.50 -0.89
C GLY A 28 -1.34 26.48 -2.01
N SER A 29 -0.06 26.21 -2.32
CA SER A 29 0.36 25.18 -3.28
C SER A 29 1.74 24.63 -2.91
N ALA A 30 1.98 23.38 -3.22
CA ALA A 30 3.31 22.76 -3.07
C ALA A 30 4.32 23.22 -4.15
N GLY A 31 3.87 23.98 -5.15
CA GLY A 31 4.73 24.45 -6.24
C GLY A 31 5.35 23.32 -7.04
N LEU A 32 4.61 22.24 -7.25
CA LEU A 32 5.08 21.03 -7.93
C LEU A 32 5.35 21.29 -9.41
N THR A 33 6.45 20.75 -9.92
CA THR A 33 6.80 20.76 -11.35
C THR A 33 7.35 19.40 -11.76
N ALA A 34 7.21 19.06 -13.04
CA ALA A 34 7.78 17.84 -13.60
C ALA A 34 9.33 17.81 -13.42
N GLN A 35 9.99 18.96 -13.57
CA GLN A 35 11.44 19.05 -13.34
C GLN A 35 11.84 18.74 -11.90
N ALA A 36 11.06 19.20 -10.89
CA ALA A 36 11.34 18.91 -9.50
C ALA A 36 11.06 17.44 -9.17
N ALA A 37 10.00 16.84 -9.74
CA ALA A 37 9.71 15.42 -9.61
C ALA A 37 10.80 14.56 -10.24
N ASP A 38 11.27 14.91 -11.43
CA ASP A 38 12.36 14.24 -12.13
C ASP A 38 13.66 14.26 -11.31
N ALA A 39 14.07 15.46 -10.87
CA ALA A 39 15.28 15.63 -10.07
C ALA A 39 15.22 14.84 -8.74
N ALA A 40 14.06 14.76 -8.10
CA ALA A 40 13.90 14.03 -6.85
C ALA A 40 14.23 12.53 -6.97
N LEU A 41 13.95 11.92 -8.12
CA LEU A 41 14.20 10.51 -8.38
C LEU A 41 15.69 10.15 -8.46
N ASP A 42 16.56 11.15 -8.74
CA ASP A 42 18.00 10.97 -8.84
C ASP A 42 18.78 11.36 -7.58
N VAL A 43 18.09 11.86 -6.55
CA VAL A 43 18.71 12.23 -5.27
C VAL A 43 18.98 10.97 -4.43
N PRO A 44 20.24 10.65 -4.10
CA PRO A 44 20.57 9.58 -3.18
C PRO A 44 19.97 9.83 -1.80
N ASN A 45 19.41 8.80 -1.18
CA ASN A 45 18.84 8.88 0.17
C ASN A 45 19.63 8.01 1.14
N GLY A 46 20.20 8.64 2.17
CA GLY A 46 20.98 7.95 3.20
C GLY A 46 20.18 6.90 3.99
N SER A 47 18.87 7.11 4.15
CA SER A 47 17.98 6.15 4.79
C SER A 47 17.72 4.91 3.94
N PHE A 48 18.00 4.97 2.63
CA PHE A 48 17.79 3.89 1.67
C PHE A 48 19.13 3.48 1.02
N GLY A 49 20.14 3.27 1.84
CA GLY A 49 21.44 2.77 1.39
C GLY A 49 22.23 3.74 0.53
N ASN A 50 21.94 5.04 0.62
CA ASN A 50 22.59 6.10 -0.15
C ASN A 50 22.49 5.93 -1.68
N MET A 51 21.37 5.38 -2.14
CA MET A 51 21.04 5.20 -3.56
C MET A 51 19.79 6.03 -3.90
N SER A 52 19.70 6.47 -5.15
CA SER A 52 18.52 7.17 -5.67
C SER A 52 17.40 6.18 -5.99
N HIS A 53 16.16 6.69 -6.17
CA HIS A 53 15.04 5.84 -6.56
C HIS A 53 15.30 5.14 -7.90
N ARG A 54 15.74 5.88 -8.91
CA ARG A 54 16.12 5.29 -10.21
C ARG A 54 17.23 4.27 -10.08
N GLY A 55 18.23 4.53 -9.25
CA GLY A 55 19.30 3.57 -8.98
C GLY A 55 18.77 2.24 -8.43
N HIS A 56 17.79 2.29 -7.54
CA HIS A 56 17.12 1.09 -7.02
C HIS A 56 16.33 0.34 -8.11
N LEU A 57 15.61 1.07 -9.00
CA LEU A 57 14.89 0.45 -10.12
C LEU A 57 15.83 -0.25 -11.09
N ASP A 58 16.95 0.42 -11.41
CA ASP A 58 17.94 -0.10 -12.37
C ASP A 58 18.67 -1.32 -11.81
N GLU A 59 19.08 -1.28 -10.52
CA GLU A 59 19.75 -2.41 -9.88
C GLU A 59 18.85 -3.63 -9.72
N ALA A 60 17.56 -3.41 -9.44
CA ALA A 60 16.58 -4.48 -9.28
C ALA A 60 15.97 -4.97 -10.62
N GLY A 61 16.26 -4.32 -11.75
CA GLY A 61 15.73 -4.69 -13.06
C GLY A 61 14.21 -4.57 -13.15
N VAL A 62 13.62 -3.52 -12.56
CA VAL A 62 12.17 -3.34 -12.50
C VAL A 62 11.64 -2.78 -13.82
N ASP A 63 10.68 -3.47 -14.45
CA ASP A 63 9.97 -3.02 -15.65
C ASP A 63 8.82 -2.07 -15.31
N ILE A 64 8.03 -2.40 -14.29
CA ILE A 64 6.89 -1.58 -13.83
C ILE A 64 6.85 -1.53 -12.31
N GLN A 65 6.73 -0.33 -11.76
CA GLN A 65 6.53 -0.10 -10.34
C GLN A 65 5.24 0.70 -10.08
N LEU A 66 4.40 0.20 -9.18
CA LEU A 66 3.22 0.91 -8.72
C LEU A 66 3.62 1.78 -7.54
N ILE A 67 3.53 3.10 -7.70
CA ILE A 67 3.90 4.07 -6.67
C ILE A 67 2.67 4.70 -6.04
N SER A 68 2.62 4.68 -4.72
CA SER A 68 1.60 5.34 -3.90
C SER A 68 2.21 6.45 -3.05
N PRO A 69 1.41 7.39 -2.52
CA PRO A 69 1.87 8.23 -1.42
C PRO A 69 2.46 7.39 -0.29
N ARG A 70 3.43 7.93 0.45
CA ARG A 70 3.94 7.25 1.65
C ARG A 70 2.88 7.28 2.75
N PRO A 71 2.32 6.13 3.20
CA PRO A 71 1.17 6.11 4.09
C PRO A 71 1.41 6.88 5.38
N TYR A 72 2.55 6.69 6.05
CA TYR A 72 2.87 7.36 7.31
C TYR A 72 3.00 8.89 7.21
N GLN A 73 3.01 9.45 6.00
CA GLN A 73 3.08 10.89 5.76
C GLN A 73 1.73 11.51 5.41
N MET A 74 0.68 10.70 5.24
CA MET A 74 -0.62 11.18 4.73
C MET A 74 -1.41 12.06 5.71
N MET A 75 -1.03 12.10 7.00
CA MET A 75 -1.67 12.93 8.04
C MET A 75 -3.16 12.64 8.24
N HIS A 76 -3.63 11.42 8.10
CA HIS A 76 -5.06 11.10 8.14
C HIS A 76 -5.75 11.52 9.46
N SER A 77 -5.02 11.54 10.59
CA SER A 77 -5.51 11.99 11.89
C SER A 77 -5.57 13.52 12.05
N GLU A 78 -5.15 14.29 11.05
CA GLU A 78 -5.30 15.74 11.05
C GLU A 78 -6.71 16.16 10.62
N SER A 79 -7.04 17.46 10.78
CA SER A 79 -8.35 17.97 10.37
C SER A 79 -8.62 17.76 8.87
N ALA A 80 -9.89 17.52 8.53
CA ALA A 80 -10.35 17.24 7.17
C ALA A 80 -9.70 18.12 6.10
N ARG A 81 -9.70 19.44 6.33
CA ARG A 81 -9.14 20.42 5.39
C ARG A 81 -7.66 20.17 5.07
N LEU A 82 -6.85 19.84 6.06
CA LEU A 82 -5.41 19.60 5.86
C LEU A 82 -5.20 18.29 5.11
N VAL A 83 -5.98 17.27 5.45
CA VAL A 83 -5.91 15.96 4.81
C VAL A 83 -6.30 16.07 3.34
N GLU A 84 -7.43 16.70 3.01
CA GLU A 84 -7.86 16.91 1.62
C GLU A 84 -6.80 17.65 0.78
N TRP A 85 -6.30 18.78 1.32
CA TRP A 85 -5.34 19.59 0.58
C TRP A 85 -4.02 18.87 0.34
N PHE A 86 -3.51 18.20 1.36
CA PHE A 86 -2.23 17.50 1.25
C PHE A 86 -2.35 16.24 0.37
N THR A 87 -3.45 15.50 0.48
CA THR A 87 -3.70 14.32 -0.37
C THR A 87 -3.76 14.72 -1.85
N ALA A 88 -4.48 15.79 -2.18
CA ALA A 88 -4.55 16.27 -3.55
C ALA A 88 -3.17 16.63 -4.11
N GLU A 89 -2.35 17.39 -3.38
CA GLU A 89 -0.99 17.75 -3.82
C GLU A 89 -0.06 16.52 -3.91
N THR A 90 -0.24 15.53 -3.03
CA THR A 90 0.55 14.29 -3.08
C THR A 90 0.18 13.44 -4.30
N ASN A 91 -1.11 13.37 -4.67
CA ASN A 91 -1.54 12.71 -5.89
C ASN A 91 -1.02 13.43 -7.16
N GLU A 92 -1.00 14.77 -7.17
CA GLU A 92 -0.36 15.54 -8.25
C GLU A 92 1.14 15.21 -8.35
N ALA A 93 1.86 15.14 -7.22
CA ALA A 93 3.28 14.75 -7.22
C ALA A 93 3.49 13.33 -7.78
N THR A 94 2.58 12.40 -7.44
CA THR A 94 2.58 11.03 -7.99
C THR A 94 2.35 11.04 -9.50
N ALA A 95 1.40 11.83 -9.99
CA ALA A 95 1.11 11.96 -11.43
C ALA A 95 2.32 12.54 -12.19
N LEU A 96 2.96 13.58 -11.65
CA LEU A 96 4.17 14.15 -12.23
C LEU A 96 5.33 13.13 -12.26
N SER A 97 5.48 12.32 -11.22
CA SER A 97 6.49 11.25 -11.20
C SER A 97 6.21 10.19 -12.28
N CYS A 98 4.94 9.84 -12.53
CA CYS A 98 4.56 8.94 -13.63
C CYS A 98 4.81 9.54 -15.03
N GLN A 99 4.79 10.86 -15.16
CA GLN A 99 5.10 11.52 -16.43
C GLN A 99 6.60 11.49 -16.75
N VAL A 100 7.46 11.57 -15.74
CA VAL A 100 8.93 11.67 -15.92
C VAL A 100 9.65 10.32 -15.81
N GLU A 101 8.98 9.27 -15.30
CA GLU A 101 9.52 7.92 -15.21
C GLU A 101 8.50 6.92 -15.79
N SER A 102 8.82 6.39 -16.97
CA SER A 102 7.90 5.54 -17.74
C SER A 102 7.56 4.20 -17.08
N ARG A 103 8.40 3.73 -16.15
CA ARG A 103 8.17 2.51 -15.37
C ARG A 103 7.11 2.69 -14.28
N PHE A 104 6.72 3.92 -13.94
CA PHE A 104 5.77 4.17 -12.87
C PHE A 104 4.30 4.07 -13.32
N ARG A 105 3.47 3.55 -12.41
CA ARG A 105 2.01 3.65 -12.46
C ARG A 105 1.53 4.18 -11.11
N GLY A 106 0.65 5.17 -11.14
CA GLY A 106 0.16 5.84 -9.95
C GLY A 106 -0.91 5.02 -9.22
N VAL A 107 -0.83 5.03 -7.89
CA VAL A 107 -1.83 4.51 -6.96
C VAL A 107 -2.31 5.67 -6.09
N ALA A 108 -3.62 5.89 -6.05
CA ALA A 108 -4.23 7.05 -5.41
C ALA A 108 -4.11 7.03 -3.88
N GLY A 109 -3.67 8.11 -3.28
CA GLY A 109 -3.94 8.38 -1.87
C GLY A 109 -5.38 8.87 -1.71
N LEU A 110 -6.04 8.46 -0.64
CA LEU A 110 -7.39 8.92 -0.30
C LEU A 110 -7.36 9.88 0.88
N PRO A 111 -8.22 10.93 0.90
CA PRO A 111 -8.27 11.89 2.01
C PRO A 111 -9.04 11.31 3.20
N GLN A 112 -8.49 10.25 3.82
CA GLN A 112 -9.15 9.44 4.84
C GLN A 112 -9.20 10.11 6.22
N SER A 113 -9.69 11.36 6.29
CA SER A 113 -9.99 11.99 7.57
C SER A 113 -11.35 11.53 8.07
N MET A 114 -11.40 11.12 9.34
CA MET A 114 -12.65 10.71 10.00
C MET A 114 -13.60 11.89 10.31
N GLU A 115 -13.17 13.12 10.05
CA GLU A 115 -14.04 14.31 10.07
C GLU A 115 -14.85 14.45 8.77
N LEU A 116 -14.51 13.69 7.71
CA LEU A 116 -15.21 13.69 6.43
C LEU A 116 -16.20 12.52 6.35
N ASP A 117 -17.26 12.73 5.58
CA ASP A 117 -18.06 11.61 5.09
C ASP A 117 -17.21 10.75 4.17
N VAL A 118 -17.31 9.42 4.31
CA VAL A 118 -16.56 8.47 3.48
C VAL A 118 -16.83 8.69 1.98
N ALA A 119 -18.03 9.10 1.62
CA ALA A 119 -18.38 9.46 0.25
C ALA A 119 -17.50 10.60 -0.30
N ALA A 120 -16.99 11.51 0.53
CA ALA A 120 -16.07 12.55 0.09
C ALA A 120 -14.71 11.99 -0.36
N TRP A 121 -14.26 10.86 0.21
CA TRP A 121 -13.01 10.22 -0.19
C TRP A 121 -13.08 9.68 -1.62
N THR A 122 -14.28 9.26 -2.04
CA THR A 122 -14.50 8.70 -3.39
C THR A 122 -14.41 9.74 -4.50
N VAL A 123 -14.60 11.02 -4.19
CA VAL A 123 -14.40 12.11 -5.16
C VAL A 123 -12.95 12.15 -5.63
N GLU A 124 -12.01 12.11 -4.70
CA GLU A 124 -10.57 12.07 -5.02
C GLU A 124 -10.18 10.77 -5.69
N LEU A 125 -10.74 9.63 -5.27
CA LEU A 125 -10.54 8.34 -5.94
C LEU A 125 -10.92 8.43 -7.43
N ARG A 126 -12.13 8.92 -7.72
CA ARG A 126 -12.60 9.10 -9.10
C ARG A 126 -11.67 10.01 -9.90
N ARG A 127 -11.29 11.16 -9.34
CA ARG A 127 -10.36 12.09 -9.99
C ARG A 127 -9.03 11.40 -10.35
N CYS A 128 -8.44 10.68 -9.41
CA CYS A 128 -7.18 10.00 -9.64
C CYS A 128 -7.25 8.96 -10.76
N ILE A 129 -8.33 8.17 -10.81
CA ILE A 129 -8.48 7.14 -11.85
C ILE A 129 -8.82 7.76 -13.21
N THR A 130 -9.79 8.69 -13.25
CA THR A 130 -10.35 9.19 -14.53
C THR A 130 -9.54 10.34 -15.13
N GLU A 131 -8.88 11.17 -14.32
CA GLU A 131 -8.17 12.36 -14.79
C GLU A 131 -6.65 12.18 -14.73
N LEU A 132 -6.11 11.54 -13.67
CA LEU A 132 -4.66 11.32 -13.51
C LEU A 132 -4.19 9.98 -14.08
N GLY A 133 -5.10 9.08 -14.49
CA GLY A 133 -4.77 7.78 -15.09
C GLY A 133 -4.15 6.78 -14.11
N PHE A 134 -4.49 6.88 -12.82
CA PHE A 134 -4.01 5.95 -11.81
C PHE A 134 -4.69 4.58 -11.96
N VAL A 135 -4.00 3.54 -11.50
CA VAL A 135 -4.41 2.14 -11.72
C VAL A 135 -4.99 1.46 -10.48
N GLY A 136 -5.03 2.15 -9.35
CA GLY A 136 -5.53 1.62 -8.08
C GLY A 136 -5.54 2.67 -6.98
N ALA A 137 -5.88 2.27 -5.76
CA ALA A 137 -5.90 3.14 -4.59
C ALA A 137 -5.16 2.52 -3.40
N LEU A 138 -4.71 3.39 -2.49
CA LEU A 138 -4.20 3.02 -1.17
C LEU A 138 -5.34 3.17 -0.15
N LEU A 139 -5.56 2.15 0.67
CA LEU A 139 -6.58 2.15 1.70
C LEU A 139 -5.94 1.95 3.07
N ASN A 140 -5.95 2.99 3.90
CA ASN A 140 -5.48 2.92 5.27
C ASN A 140 -6.58 2.35 6.18
N PRO A 141 -6.37 1.21 6.85
CA PRO A 141 -7.37 0.63 7.75
C PRO A 141 -7.57 1.42 9.04
N ASP A 142 -6.57 2.24 9.45
CA ASP A 142 -6.65 3.09 10.64
C ASP A 142 -6.44 4.58 10.32
N PRO A 143 -7.49 5.30 9.89
CA PRO A 143 -7.41 6.75 9.65
C PRO A 143 -7.14 7.59 10.91
N TYR A 144 -7.30 7.03 12.10
CA TYR A 144 -6.98 7.73 13.35
C TYR A 144 -5.51 7.64 13.75
N GLU A 145 -4.69 6.84 13.03
CA GLU A 145 -3.26 6.68 13.30
C GLU A 145 -2.96 6.30 14.76
N GLY A 146 -3.75 5.39 15.32
CA GLY A 146 -3.62 4.88 16.69
C GLY A 146 -4.25 5.75 17.79
N LEU A 147 -4.82 6.90 17.46
CA LEU A 147 -5.43 7.80 18.46
C LEU A 147 -6.81 7.34 18.94
N GLN A 148 -7.56 6.65 18.09
CA GLN A 148 -8.90 6.15 18.36
C GLN A 148 -9.10 4.83 17.61
N GLN A 149 -10.18 4.13 17.89
CA GLN A 149 -10.55 2.92 17.17
C GLN A 149 -11.43 3.28 15.97
N PRO A 150 -10.99 2.99 14.74
CA PRO A 150 -11.79 3.20 13.53
C PRO A 150 -12.81 2.06 13.35
N PRO A 151 -13.84 2.25 12.51
CA PRO A 151 -14.64 1.15 12.00
C PRO A 151 -13.74 0.14 11.27
N SER A 152 -13.91 -1.15 11.55
CA SER A 152 -13.16 -2.22 10.88
C SER A 152 -13.49 -2.29 9.39
N LEU A 153 -12.55 -2.70 8.54
CA LEU A 153 -12.76 -2.77 7.08
C LEU A 153 -13.91 -3.72 6.68
N GLY A 154 -14.32 -4.65 7.54
CA GLY A 154 -15.51 -5.49 7.35
C GLY A 154 -16.84 -4.79 7.60
N GLU A 155 -16.87 -3.54 8.07
CA GLU A 155 -18.09 -2.82 8.41
C GLU A 155 -18.64 -2.02 7.23
N ARG A 156 -19.95 -1.78 7.23
CA ARG A 156 -20.66 -1.03 6.18
C ARG A 156 -20.22 0.42 6.01
N PHE A 157 -19.48 0.95 6.98
CA PHE A 157 -18.85 2.27 6.91
C PHE A 157 -18.00 2.44 5.63
N TRP A 158 -17.32 1.37 5.19
CA TRP A 158 -16.42 1.39 4.03
C TRP A 158 -17.11 1.14 2.68
N TYR A 159 -18.38 0.74 2.69
CA TYR A 159 -19.12 0.38 1.48
C TYR A 159 -19.09 1.43 0.38
N PRO A 160 -19.22 2.75 0.66
CA PRO A 160 -19.12 3.75 -0.40
C PRO A 160 -17.78 3.72 -1.17
N VAL A 161 -16.67 3.36 -0.51
CA VAL A 161 -15.38 3.18 -1.17
C VAL A 161 -15.38 1.90 -2.01
N TYR A 162 -15.92 0.80 -1.48
CA TYR A 162 -15.98 -0.48 -2.18
C TYR A 162 -16.85 -0.43 -3.43
N GLU A 163 -17.98 0.27 -3.36
CA GLU A 163 -18.83 0.55 -4.53
C GLU A 163 -18.05 1.23 -5.65
N VAL A 164 -17.30 2.27 -5.32
CA VAL A 164 -16.54 3.03 -6.32
C VAL A 164 -15.34 2.24 -6.86
N LEU A 165 -14.65 1.46 -6.03
CA LEU A 165 -13.59 0.56 -6.50
C LEU A 165 -14.12 -0.47 -7.50
N CYS A 166 -15.29 -1.07 -7.21
CA CYS A 166 -15.95 -2.01 -8.13
C CYS A 166 -16.42 -1.31 -9.41
N GLU A 167 -17.06 -0.13 -9.31
CA GLU A 167 -17.52 0.64 -10.46
C GLU A 167 -16.38 1.01 -11.42
N LEU A 168 -15.24 1.44 -10.87
CA LEU A 168 -14.06 1.80 -11.65
C LEU A 168 -13.23 0.58 -12.07
N ASP A 169 -13.56 -0.60 -11.54
CA ASP A 169 -12.85 -1.87 -11.76
C ASP A 169 -11.33 -1.76 -11.48
N VAL A 170 -10.98 -1.13 -10.35
CA VAL A 170 -9.60 -0.95 -9.88
C VAL A 170 -9.39 -1.58 -8.50
N PRO A 171 -8.20 -2.15 -8.23
CA PRO A 171 -7.89 -2.69 -6.91
C PRO A 171 -7.50 -1.62 -5.90
N ALA A 172 -7.62 -1.96 -4.61
CA ALA A 172 -7.03 -1.16 -3.54
C ALA A 172 -5.99 -1.98 -2.76
N LEU A 173 -4.86 -1.32 -2.43
CA LEU A 173 -3.83 -1.84 -1.55
C LEU A 173 -4.14 -1.38 -0.12
N ILE A 174 -4.43 -2.32 0.77
CA ILE A 174 -4.57 -2.07 2.20
C ILE A 174 -3.18 -1.92 2.78
N HIS A 175 -2.89 -0.74 3.30
CA HIS A 175 -1.61 -0.40 3.90
C HIS A 175 -1.84 0.57 5.05
N SER A 176 -1.40 0.20 6.24
CA SER A 176 -1.53 1.07 7.40
C SER A 176 -0.68 2.33 7.26
N ALA A 177 -1.10 3.40 7.90
CA ALA A 177 -0.32 4.63 8.03
C ALA A 177 0.58 4.58 9.28
N GLY A 178 1.13 5.72 9.70
CA GLY A 178 1.87 5.82 10.94
C GLY A 178 0.97 5.75 12.18
N CYS A 179 1.59 5.65 13.35
CA CYS A 179 0.93 5.86 14.62
C CYS A 179 1.39 7.17 15.26
N ARG A 180 0.49 7.83 15.99
CA ARG A 180 0.77 9.09 16.66
C ARG A 180 1.25 8.87 18.09
N PRO A 181 2.16 9.68 18.62
CA PRO A 181 2.49 9.68 20.03
C PRO A 181 1.28 10.11 20.89
N PRO A 182 1.06 9.49 22.05
CA PRO A 182 1.87 8.45 22.68
C PRO A 182 1.46 7.02 22.25
N ALA A 183 1.86 6.57 21.09
CA ALA A 183 1.61 5.20 20.69
C ALA A 183 2.43 4.21 21.54
N ARG A 184 1.82 3.05 21.82
CA ARG A 184 2.47 1.99 22.60
C ARG A 184 3.56 1.25 21.80
N GLU A 185 3.39 1.19 20.50
CA GLU A 185 4.24 0.47 19.55
C GLU A 185 4.90 1.40 18.53
N SER A 186 5.97 0.91 17.89
CA SER A 186 6.56 1.56 16.73
C SER A 186 5.63 1.48 15.51
N TYR A 187 5.83 2.35 14.51
CA TYR A 187 5.03 2.33 13.29
C TYR A 187 5.09 0.98 12.56
N SER A 188 6.23 0.28 12.57
CA SER A 188 6.35 -1.02 11.91
C SER A 188 5.48 -2.09 12.57
N VAL A 189 5.40 -2.09 13.91
CA VAL A 189 4.50 -2.99 14.65
C VAL A 189 3.04 -2.60 14.40
N HIS A 190 2.74 -1.30 14.36
CA HIS A 190 1.42 -0.80 14.05
C HIS A 190 0.93 -1.27 12.67
N PHE A 191 1.77 -1.20 11.65
CA PHE A 191 1.44 -1.70 10.30
C PHE A 191 1.00 -3.17 10.34
N ILE A 192 1.82 -4.03 10.94
CA ILE A 192 1.51 -5.47 11.03
C ILE A 192 0.24 -5.74 11.82
N GLN A 193 -0.04 -4.98 12.88
CA GLN A 193 -1.26 -5.11 13.67
C GLN A 193 -2.49 -4.73 12.86
N GLU A 194 -2.49 -3.55 12.23
CA GLU A 194 -3.63 -3.04 11.49
C GLU A 194 -3.94 -3.89 10.24
N GLU A 195 -2.94 -4.39 9.54
CA GLU A 195 -3.13 -5.30 8.42
C GLU A 195 -3.67 -6.66 8.87
N THR A 196 -3.22 -7.14 10.03
CA THR A 196 -3.80 -8.35 10.66
C THR A 196 -5.29 -8.16 11.00
N LEU A 197 -5.64 -7.01 11.59
CA LEU A 197 -7.03 -6.67 11.91
C LEU A 197 -7.88 -6.51 10.65
N ALA A 198 -7.33 -5.86 9.62
CA ALA A 198 -7.96 -5.68 8.32
C ALA A 198 -8.36 -7.03 7.70
N VAL A 199 -7.40 -7.96 7.59
CA VAL A 199 -7.68 -9.30 7.06
C VAL A 199 -8.73 -10.01 7.92
N ALA A 200 -8.55 -10.05 9.25
CA ALA A 200 -9.46 -10.75 10.15
C ALA A 200 -10.89 -10.21 10.08
N SER A 201 -11.08 -8.89 9.94
CA SER A 201 -12.40 -8.28 9.81
C SER A 201 -13.06 -8.56 8.46
N LEU A 202 -12.32 -8.42 7.37
CA LEU A 202 -12.81 -8.61 6.01
C LEU A 202 -13.27 -10.05 5.75
N VAL A 203 -12.45 -11.04 6.09
CA VAL A 203 -12.77 -12.45 5.82
C VAL A 203 -13.93 -12.97 6.67
N GLN A 204 -14.27 -12.29 7.77
CA GLN A 204 -15.38 -12.67 8.64
C GLN A 204 -16.66 -11.85 8.38
N SER A 205 -16.63 -10.91 7.46
CA SER A 205 -17.74 -10.03 7.09
C SER A 205 -18.49 -10.52 5.84
N ASP A 206 -19.53 -9.80 5.46
CA ASP A 206 -20.29 -10.02 4.23
C ASP A 206 -19.73 -9.21 3.03
N VAL A 207 -18.61 -8.50 3.18
CA VAL A 207 -18.06 -7.60 2.15
C VAL A 207 -17.91 -8.30 0.80
N PHE A 208 -17.31 -9.49 0.76
CA PHE A 208 -17.12 -10.20 -0.51
C PHE A 208 -18.38 -10.95 -1.02
N THR A 209 -19.44 -11.02 -0.19
CA THR A 209 -20.77 -11.42 -0.64
C THR A 209 -21.50 -10.25 -1.29
N ASP A 210 -21.40 -9.07 -0.69
CA ASP A 210 -22.02 -7.84 -1.18
C ASP A 210 -21.26 -7.25 -2.38
N PHE A 211 -19.94 -7.43 -2.44
CA PHE A 211 -19.04 -6.96 -3.48
C PHE A 211 -18.16 -8.07 -4.05
N PRO A 212 -18.70 -9.00 -4.87
CA PRO A 212 -17.95 -10.17 -5.36
C PRO A 212 -16.80 -9.81 -6.31
N ASP A 213 -16.84 -8.62 -6.95
CA ASP A 213 -15.81 -8.14 -7.87
C ASP A 213 -14.76 -7.25 -7.18
N LEU A 214 -14.87 -7.02 -5.86
CA LEU A 214 -13.94 -6.19 -5.11
C LEU A 214 -12.55 -6.84 -5.04
N LYS A 215 -11.54 -6.06 -5.40
CA LYS A 215 -10.13 -6.49 -5.43
C LYS A 215 -9.35 -5.76 -4.33
N LEU A 216 -9.14 -6.42 -3.21
CA LEU A 216 -8.33 -5.90 -2.11
C LEU A 216 -7.02 -6.68 -2.01
N ILE A 217 -5.91 -5.96 -1.94
CA ILE A 217 -4.56 -6.47 -1.78
C ILE A 217 -4.08 -6.04 -0.39
N VAL A 218 -3.51 -6.94 0.37
CA VAL A 218 -3.01 -6.62 1.72
C VAL A 218 -1.49 -6.57 1.70
N SER A 219 -0.93 -5.47 2.21
CA SER A 219 0.51 -5.28 2.31
C SER A 219 1.17 -6.25 3.30
N HIS A 220 2.48 -6.39 3.18
CA HIS A 220 3.34 -7.16 4.10
C HIS A 220 2.81 -8.59 4.37
N GLY A 221 2.32 -9.25 3.30
CA GLY A 221 1.78 -10.61 3.38
C GLY A 221 0.56 -10.78 4.26
N GLY A 222 -0.17 -9.70 4.61
CA GLY A 222 -1.34 -9.75 5.48
C GLY A 222 -0.99 -9.81 6.97
N GLY A 223 0.13 -9.21 7.34
CA GLY A 223 0.55 -9.10 8.73
C GLY A 223 0.86 -10.47 9.38
N ALA A 224 0.28 -10.75 10.53
CA ALA A 224 0.51 -12.00 11.26
C ALA A 224 -0.41 -13.15 10.82
N ILE A 225 -1.32 -12.93 9.88
CA ILE A 225 -2.37 -13.92 9.53
C ILE A 225 -1.79 -15.22 8.97
N PRO A 226 -0.87 -15.25 8.00
CA PRO A 226 -0.35 -16.53 7.47
C PRO A 226 0.30 -17.38 8.54
N TYR A 227 1.06 -16.76 9.44
CA TYR A 227 1.73 -17.43 10.54
C TYR A 227 0.75 -17.98 11.60
N GLN A 228 -0.35 -17.28 11.87
CA GLN A 228 -1.33 -17.63 12.90
C GLN A 228 -2.62 -18.27 12.32
N ARG A 229 -2.69 -18.59 11.03
CA ARG A 229 -3.92 -19.08 10.37
C ARG A 229 -4.64 -20.20 11.11
N GLY A 230 -3.90 -21.12 11.70
CA GLY A 230 -4.45 -22.22 12.49
C GLY A 230 -5.28 -21.78 13.69
N ARG A 231 -5.14 -20.54 14.15
CA ARG A 231 -5.92 -19.99 15.26
C ARG A 231 -7.36 -19.63 14.84
N TRP A 232 -7.56 -19.25 13.58
CA TRP A 232 -8.89 -18.92 13.02
C TRP A 232 -9.60 -20.12 12.39
N GLU A 233 -8.89 -21.18 12.04
CA GLU A 233 -9.45 -22.39 11.43
C GLU A 233 -10.61 -23.02 12.24
N PRO A 234 -10.54 -23.16 13.58
CA PRO A 234 -11.66 -23.71 14.36
C PRO A 234 -12.95 -22.89 14.25
N GLN A 235 -12.85 -21.58 14.09
CA GLN A 235 -14.03 -20.73 13.89
C GLN A 235 -14.61 -20.91 12.48
N ALA A 236 -13.77 -20.96 11.46
CA ALA A 236 -14.19 -21.22 10.08
C ALA A 236 -14.89 -22.58 9.97
N ILE A 237 -14.34 -23.64 10.57
CA ILE A 237 -14.95 -24.98 10.62
C ILE A 237 -16.33 -24.94 11.25
N ARG A 238 -16.52 -24.23 12.35
CA ARG A 238 -17.85 -24.08 12.99
C ARG A 238 -18.88 -23.39 12.08
N GLN A 239 -18.42 -22.61 11.12
CA GLN A 239 -19.25 -21.95 10.09
C GLN A 239 -19.38 -22.79 8.81
N GLY A 240 -18.85 -24.01 8.78
CA GLY A 240 -18.85 -24.87 7.59
C GLY A 240 -17.93 -24.37 6.47
N LYS A 241 -16.91 -23.58 6.80
CA LYS A 241 -15.96 -22.96 5.87
C LYS A 241 -14.53 -23.42 6.16
N SER A 242 -13.63 -23.22 5.23
CA SER A 242 -12.17 -23.28 5.41
C SER A 242 -11.62 -21.86 5.54
N PHE A 243 -10.80 -21.60 6.54
CA PHE A 243 -10.18 -20.29 6.71
C PHE A 243 -9.25 -19.95 5.51
N ARG A 244 -8.62 -20.97 4.92
CA ARG A 244 -7.84 -20.80 3.70
C ARG A 244 -8.69 -20.29 2.53
N GLU A 245 -9.89 -20.84 2.33
CA GLU A 245 -10.80 -20.37 1.27
C GLU A 245 -11.26 -18.94 1.55
N MET A 246 -11.52 -18.60 2.81
CA MET A 246 -11.86 -17.23 3.20
C MET A 246 -10.69 -16.25 2.89
N LEU A 247 -9.44 -16.63 3.17
CA LEU A 247 -8.28 -15.81 2.84
C LEU A 247 -8.12 -15.58 1.33
N ARG A 248 -8.52 -16.53 0.49
CA ARG A 248 -8.41 -16.44 -0.97
C ARG A 248 -9.40 -15.47 -1.63
N THR A 249 -10.27 -14.82 -0.86
CA THR A 249 -11.04 -13.66 -1.32
C THR A 249 -10.16 -12.40 -1.44
N LEU A 250 -9.02 -12.39 -0.77
CA LEU A 250 -8.02 -11.32 -0.78
C LEU A 250 -6.81 -11.68 -1.65
N TYR A 251 -6.03 -10.66 -1.98
CA TYR A 251 -4.69 -10.78 -2.52
C TYR A 251 -3.68 -10.26 -1.50
N PHE A 252 -2.41 -10.65 -1.64
CA PHE A 252 -1.35 -10.31 -0.71
C PHE A 252 -0.09 -9.95 -1.46
N ASP A 253 0.66 -8.96 -0.99
CA ASP A 253 1.98 -8.72 -1.56
C ASP A 253 3.05 -9.58 -0.89
N THR A 254 4.20 -9.68 -1.55
CA THR A 254 5.35 -10.44 -1.05
C THR A 254 6.38 -9.56 -0.34
N CYS A 255 5.97 -8.40 0.19
CA CYS A 255 6.87 -7.52 0.94
C CYS A 255 7.24 -8.14 2.31
N LEU A 256 7.92 -9.29 2.20
CA LEU A 256 8.40 -10.13 3.29
C LEU A 256 9.88 -10.42 3.04
N TYR A 257 10.74 -10.20 4.02
CA TYR A 257 12.17 -10.14 3.81
C TYR A 257 12.91 -11.49 4.05
N THR A 258 12.18 -12.63 3.97
CA THR A 258 12.75 -13.97 4.05
C THR A 258 12.03 -14.95 3.13
N THR A 259 12.77 -15.92 2.57
CA THR A 259 12.20 -17.00 1.74
C THR A 259 11.13 -17.78 2.48
N ASP A 260 11.39 -18.18 3.73
CA ASP A 260 10.46 -18.95 4.56
C ASP A 260 9.10 -18.23 4.73
N SER A 261 9.12 -16.91 4.90
CA SER A 261 7.89 -16.12 5.04
C SER A 261 7.09 -16.07 3.74
N ILE A 262 7.77 -15.95 2.59
CA ILE A 262 7.14 -15.96 1.26
C ILE A 262 6.53 -17.33 0.99
N GLU A 263 7.27 -18.40 1.23
CA GLU A 263 6.80 -19.78 1.08
C GLU A 263 5.58 -20.08 1.98
N LEU A 264 5.62 -19.60 3.23
CA LEU A 264 4.49 -19.71 4.16
C LEU A 264 3.24 -18.96 3.64
N LEU A 265 3.41 -17.76 3.11
CA LEU A 265 2.34 -16.98 2.51
C LEU A 265 1.73 -17.75 1.32
N VAL A 266 2.56 -18.14 0.34
CA VAL A 266 2.10 -18.89 -0.85
C VAL A 266 1.42 -20.20 -0.45
N GLY A 267 1.98 -20.96 0.49
CA GLY A 267 1.37 -22.18 1.03
C GLY A 267 0.02 -21.93 1.73
N SER A 268 -0.19 -20.71 2.23
CA SER A 268 -1.43 -20.32 2.92
C SER A 268 -2.54 -19.92 1.97
N VAL A 269 -2.22 -19.17 0.90
CA VAL A 269 -3.24 -18.55 0.04
C VAL A 269 -3.17 -18.99 -1.43
N GLY A 270 -2.05 -19.55 -1.88
CA GLY A 270 -1.76 -19.92 -3.27
C GLY A 270 -1.05 -18.80 -4.02
N ALA A 271 -0.19 -19.17 -4.98
CA ALA A 271 0.58 -18.23 -5.78
C ALA A 271 -0.31 -17.26 -6.59
N ASP A 272 -1.49 -17.71 -7.03
CA ASP A 272 -2.48 -16.90 -7.76
C ASP A 272 -3.09 -15.76 -6.93
N ARG A 273 -2.81 -15.70 -5.64
CA ARG A 273 -3.21 -14.63 -4.71
C ARG A 273 -2.05 -13.78 -4.21
N CYS A 274 -0.83 -14.05 -4.66
CA CYS A 274 0.37 -13.32 -4.26
C CYS A 274 0.84 -12.39 -5.38
N LEU A 275 1.20 -11.15 -5.03
CA LEU A 275 1.72 -10.15 -5.96
C LEU A 275 3.13 -9.75 -5.54
N PHE A 276 4.02 -9.62 -6.50
CA PHE A 276 5.37 -9.14 -6.23
C PHE A 276 5.36 -7.74 -5.62
N GLY A 277 5.91 -7.59 -4.43
CA GLY A 277 6.02 -6.34 -3.71
C GLY A 277 7.32 -6.28 -2.92
N THR A 278 8.00 -5.15 -2.94
CA THR A 278 9.31 -4.98 -2.30
C THR A 278 9.37 -3.77 -1.37
N GLU A 279 8.46 -2.81 -1.53
CA GLU A 279 8.53 -1.47 -0.90
C GLU A 279 9.85 -0.72 -1.23
N LYS A 280 10.60 -1.16 -2.24
CA LYS A 280 11.91 -0.59 -2.61
C LYS A 280 11.75 0.70 -3.44
N PRO A 281 12.37 1.84 -3.05
CA PRO A 281 13.16 2.04 -1.84
C PRO A 281 12.29 2.25 -0.59
N GLY A 282 12.60 1.49 0.47
CA GLY A 282 11.83 1.49 1.71
C GLY A 282 12.64 1.01 2.92
N VAL A 283 11.93 0.54 3.92
CA VAL A 283 12.54 0.11 5.20
C VAL A 283 13.54 -1.03 5.03
N GLY A 284 13.34 -1.89 4.04
CA GLY A 284 14.23 -3.01 3.71
C GLY A 284 15.46 -2.62 2.87
N SER A 285 15.55 -1.37 2.39
CA SER A 285 16.66 -0.93 1.51
C SER A 285 17.96 -0.72 2.30
N THR A 286 18.43 -1.81 2.87
CA THR A 286 19.68 -1.92 3.65
C THR A 286 20.48 -3.12 3.15
N ARG A 287 21.79 -2.96 2.97
CA ARG A 287 22.65 -4.09 2.59
C ARG A 287 22.95 -4.98 3.79
N ASN A 288 22.67 -6.27 3.62
CA ASN A 288 23.06 -7.28 4.59
C ASN A 288 24.60 -7.44 4.56
N PRO A 289 25.31 -7.19 5.68
CA PRO A 289 26.78 -7.24 5.69
C PRO A 289 27.35 -8.65 5.46
N ASN A 290 26.56 -9.70 5.69
CA ASN A 290 27.01 -11.08 5.52
C ASN A 290 26.89 -11.58 4.08
N THR A 291 25.91 -11.08 3.31
CA THR A 291 25.65 -11.54 1.94
C THR A 291 25.98 -10.48 0.88
N GLY A 292 26.09 -9.20 1.25
CA GLY A 292 26.24 -8.08 0.33
C GLY A 292 24.95 -7.73 -0.44
N ARG A 293 23.88 -8.55 -0.36
CA ARG A 293 22.59 -8.32 -1.00
C ARG A 293 21.77 -7.28 -0.22
N TRP A 294 20.85 -6.60 -0.89
CA TRP A 294 19.83 -5.80 -0.20
C TRP A 294 18.87 -6.74 0.53
N VAL A 295 18.37 -6.31 1.68
CA VAL A 295 17.37 -7.08 2.44
C VAL A 295 16.05 -7.15 1.67
N ASP A 296 15.74 -6.11 0.88
CA ASP A 296 14.57 -6.01 0.03
C ASP A 296 14.76 -6.51 -1.42
N ASP A 297 15.79 -7.32 -1.66
CA ASP A 297 15.96 -8.07 -2.92
C ASP A 297 14.99 -9.27 -2.97
N ILE A 298 13.70 -8.99 -2.84
CA ILE A 298 12.62 -9.99 -2.76
C ILE A 298 12.61 -10.91 -4.00
N HIS A 299 12.96 -10.38 -5.17
CA HIS A 299 13.06 -11.19 -6.39
C HIS A 299 14.04 -12.35 -6.22
N LEU A 300 15.20 -12.13 -5.59
CA LEU A 300 16.17 -13.18 -5.34
C LEU A 300 15.65 -14.21 -4.33
N LEU A 301 14.85 -13.77 -3.34
CA LEU A 301 14.25 -14.69 -2.36
C LEU A 301 13.22 -15.62 -3.01
N ILE A 302 12.46 -15.10 -3.99
CA ILE A 302 11.50 -15.89 -4.78
C ILE A 302 12.24 -16.81 -5.75
N ASP A 303 13.25 -16.30 -6.47
CA ASP A 303 14.05 -17.09 -7.41
C ASP A 303 14.80 -18.24 -6.72
N ASP A 304 15.38 -17.98 -5.57
CA ASP A 304 16.13 -18.96 -4.77
C ASP A 304 15.21 -20.02 -4.09
N SER A 305 13.87 -19.76 -4.02
CA SER A 305 12.93 -20.73 -3.43
C SER A 305 12.84 -22.00 -4.27
N VAL A 306 13.04 -23.13 -3.62
CA VAL A 306 12.87 -24.47 -4.23
C VAL A 306 11.47 -25.03 -4.03
N ALA A 307 10.66 -24.40 -3.19
CA ALA A 307 9.28 -24.78 -2.91
C ALA A 307 8.29 -24.21 -3.94
N LEU A 308 8.68 -23.15 -4.68
CA LEU A 308 7.86 -22.53 -5.71
C LEU A 308 8.27 -23.05 -7.09
N ASP A 309 7.31 -23.51 -7.85
CA ASP A 309 7.56 -23.91 -9.25
C ASP A 309 7.64 -22.69 -10.19
N PRO A 310 8.13 -22.85 -11.44
CA PRO A 310 8.26 -21.74 -12.38
C PRO A 310 6.96 -21.00 -12.69
N ASP A 311 5.82 -21.70 -12.78
CA ASP A 311 4.53 -21.08 -13.08
C ASP A 311 4.03 -20.25 -11.89
N GLU A 312 4.26 -20.71 -10.66
CA GLU A 312 3.98 -19.97 -9.44
C GLU A 312 4.82 -18.67 -9.33
N LYS A 313 6.11 -18.76 -9.68
CA LYS A 313 6.99 -17.59 -9.72
C LYS A 313 6.53 -16.56 -10.75
N GLU A 314 6.16 -16.98 -11.96
CA GLU A 314 5.65 -16.10 -13.02
C GLU A 314 4.35 -15.39 -12.59
N LEU A 315 3.42 -16.13 -11.95
CA LEU A 315 2.20 -15.53 -11.41
C LEU A 315 2.52 -14.45 -10.38
N ILE A 316 3.45 -14.70 -9.47
CA ILE A 316 3.83 -13.74 -8.42
C ILE A 316 4.52 -12.52 -9.03
N PHE A 317 5.50 -12.71 -9.92
CA PHE A 317 6.30 -11.62 -10.48
C PHE A 317 5.47 -10.68 -11.37
N ALA A 318 4.60 -11.21 -12.21
CA ALA A 318 3.91 -10.40 -13.22
C ALA A 318 2.43 -10.76 -13.41
N GLY A 319 2.09 -12.04 -13.59
CA GLY A 319 0.79 -12.47 -14.09
C GLY A 319 -0.39 -11.96 -13.24
N ASN A 320 -0.29 -11.99 -11.93
CA ASN A 320 -1.35 -11.50 -11.05
C ASN A 320 -1.50 -9.98 -11.13
N ALA A 321 -0.39 -9.23 -11.15
CA ALA A 321 -0.42 -7.77 -11.24
C ALA A 321 -0.99 -7.32 -12.60
N GLN A 322 -0.55 -7.93 -13.70
CA GLN A 322 -1.07 -7.64 -15.04
C GLN A 322 -2.58 -7.83 -15.11
N ARG A 323 -3.09 -8.93 -14.53
CA ARG A 323 -4.54 -9.22 -14.51
C ARG A 323 -5.31 -8.21 -13.65
N LEU A 324 -4.82 -7.89 -12.45
CA LEU A 324 -5.54 -7.02 -11.51
C LEU A 324 -5.54 -5.55 -11.90
N PHE A 325 -4.41 -5.05 -12.39
CA PHE A 325 -4.21 -3.64 -12.72
C PHE A 325 -4.34 -3.36 -14.22
N LYS A 326 -4.59 -4.39 -15.04
CA LYS A 326 -4.74 -4.29 -16.50
C LYS A 326 -3.51 -3.64 -17.18
N LEU A 327 -2.30 -4.06 -16.76
CA LEU A 327 -1.01 -3.54 -17.22
C LEU A 327 -0.61 -4.14 -18.57
#